data_dbeee3581cea664f80f6975e5b1017eb
#
_entry.id   dbeee3581cea664f80f6975e5b1017eb
#
_cell.length_a   1.000
_cell.length_b   1.000
_cell.length_c   1.000
_cell.angle_alpha   90.00
_cell.angle_beta   90.00
_cell.angle_gamma   90.00
#
_symmetry.space_group_name_H-M   'P 1'
#
loop_
_entity.id
_entity.type
_entity.pdbx_description
1 polymer ?
#
loop_
_entity_poly.entity_id
_entity_poly.type
_entity_poly.pdbx_seq_one_letter_code
_entity_poly.pdbx_strand_id
1 'polypeptide(L)'
;IRVRLTNKVSGNWSQSSGDRSAFGLSVEQVMEVINKLKIYDYLDCLILQHSHLGSQIPDIIEIRKATQEACRFFSEMSKLGAPLTYLDLGGGLGVDYTGEQKSAFNSINYSLDEYCTNIVETVKYELDQSKIAHPTIITESGRACIASSSMLIFNILETTNFDSKKTQPINEEDHPLLKNMIQIPEYLGLERAQECLNDLNYYRDEIRALFRSGQIDLPNMAKTEETYLYVINKIKTVLSSSTEITEELQDSIDNMADIYHGNFSLFQSLPDVWAIDQIHPIAPIQKHHKYPERRVILNDITCDSDGIINKFVLKDGVSNTLP
;
A
#
# COMPACT_ATOMS: atom_id res chain seq x y z
N ILE A 1 32.19 -10.22 6.25
CA ILE A 1 32.04 -8.83 6.70
C ILE A 1 30.80 -8.20 6.05
N ARG A 2 29.98 -7.45 6.80
CA ARG A 2 28.87 -6.67 6.26
C ARG A 2 29.28 -5.20 6.14
N VAL A 3 29.24 -4.67 4.92
CA VAL A 3 29.54 -3.27 4.64
C VAL A 3 28.24 -2.46 4.57
N ARG A 4 28.30 -1.21 5.02
CA ARG A 4 27.22 -0.24 4.89
C ARG A 4 27.34 0.48 3.57
N LEU A 5 26.32 0.36 2.71
CA LEU A 5 26.25 1.11 1.48
C LEU A 5 25.78 2.54 1.75
N THR A 6 26.31 3.50 1.01
CA THR A 6 25.93 4.91 1.11
C THR A 6 24.75 5.27 0.23
N ASN A 7 24.49 4.46 -0.81
CA ASN A 7 23.34 4.62 -1.68
C ASN A 7 22.02 4.53 -0.88
N LYS A 8 21.16 5.53 -1.07
CA LYS A 8 19.81 5.54 -0.52
C LYS A 8 18.87 4.94 -1.56
N VAL A 9 17.92 4.15 -1.08
CA VAL A 9 16.84 3.59 -1.89
C VAL A 9 15.52 4.26 -1.55
N SER A 10 14.61 4.28 -2.52
CA SER A 10 13.22 4.67 -2.32
C SER A 10 12.41 3.55 -1.67
N GLY A 11 11.25 3.88 -1.12
CA GLY A 11 10.34 2.93 -0.50
C GLY A 11 10.37 2.92 1.04
N ASN A 12 9.52 2.09 1.65
CA ASN A 12 9.31 2.01 3.12
C ASN A 12 10.57 1.67 3.90
N TRP A 13 11.48 0.94 3.30
CA TRP A 13 12.68 0.42 3.94
C TRP A 13 13.92 1.28 3.65
N SER A 14 13.74 2.52 3.17
CA SER A 14 14.82 3.47 2.87
C SER A 14 15.78 3.72 4.04
N GLN A 15 15.31 3.56 5.29
CA GLN A 15 16.15 3.69 6.48
C GLN A 15 17.11 2.49 6.71
N SER A 16 16.94 1.39 5.97
CA SER A 16 17.84 0.22 6.06
C SER A 16 19.15 0.42 5.32
N SER A 17 19.28 1.47 4.53
CA SER A 17 20.47 1.84 3.75
C SER A 17 20.92 3.28 4.02
N GLY A 18 22.09 3.66 3.50
CA GLY A 18 22.69 4.97 3.69
C GLY A 18 23.36 5.16 5.05
N ASP A 19 23.91 6.36 5.28
CA ASP A 19 24.77 6.69 6.42
C ASP A 19 24.15 6.45 7.80
N ARG A 20 22.83 6.48 7.89
CA ARG A 20 22.08 6.28 9.13
C ARG A 20 21.61 4.84 9.38
N SER A 21 21.96 3.90 8.50
CA SER A 21 21.63 2.49 8.70
C SER A 21 22.21 1.98 10.02
N ALA A 22 21.38 1.29 10.79
CA ALA A 22 21.84 0.62 12.02
C ALA A 22 22.72 -0.61 11.74
N PHE A 23 22.81 -1.05 10.47
CA PHE A 23 23.46 -2.29 10.06
C PHE A 23 24.65 -2.02 9.16
N GLY A 24 25.65 -2.91 9.27
CA GLY A 24 26.85 -2.86 8.47
C GLY A 24 27.90 -1.87 9.02
N LEU A 25 29.14 -2.10 8.65
CA LEU A 25 30.29 -1.32 9.09
C LEU A 25 30.49 -0.10 8.19
N SER A 26 30.87 1.02 8.79
CA SER A 26 31.35 2.18 8.03
C SER A 26 32.70 1.90 7.37
N VAL A 27 33.11 2.77 6.45
CA VAL A 27 34.41 2.63 5.75
C VAL A 27 35.57 2.57 6.74
N GLU A 28 35.56 3.42 7.79
CA GLU A 28 36.59 3.45 8.83
C GLU A 28 36.61 2.12 9.61
N GLN A 29 35.43 1.60 9.96
CA GLN A 29 35.32 0.33 10.67
C GLN A 29 35.79 -0.86 9.81
N VAL A 30 35.48 -0.85 8.49
CA VAL A 30 35.98 -1.85 7.55
C VAL A 30 37.52 -1.84 7.54
N MET A 31 38.12 -0.66 7.46
CA MET A 31 39.59 -0.53 7.50
C MET A 31 40.19 -0.99 8.84
N GLU A 32 39.51 -0.68 9.95
CA GLU A 32 39.91 -1.15 11.27
C GLU A 32 39.91 -2.69 11.37
N VAL A 33 38.83 -3.33 10.86
CA VAL A 33 38.73 -4.80 10.83
C VAL A 33 39.84 -5.40 9.98
N ILE A 34 40.08 -4.90 8.77
CA ILE A 34 41.15 -5.40 7.88
C ILE A 34 42.53 -5.28 8.56
N ASN A 35 42.82 -4.14 9.18
CA ASN A 35 44.07 -3.93 9.89
C ASN A 35 44.24 -4.89 11.07
N LYS A 36 43.18 -5.12 11.87
CA LYS A 36 43.21 -6.10 12.96
C LYS A 36 43.43 -7.52 12.43
N LEU A 37 42.71 -7.93 11.39
CA LEU A 37 42.92 -9.25 10.76
C LEU A 37 44.36 -9.45 10.26
N LYS A 38 44.98 -8.41 9.72
CA LYS A 38 46.43 -8.46 9.33
C LYS A 38 47.34 -8.61 10.54
N ILE A 39 47.10 -7.86 11.62
CA ILE A 39 47.91 -7.91 12.85
C ILE A 39 47.85 -9.31 13.48
N TYR A 40 46.69 -9.95 13.47
CA TYR A 40 46.49 -11.28 14.05
C TYR A 40 46.70 -12.44 13.08
N ASP A 41 47.10 -12.17 11.85
CA ASP A 41 47.32 -13.18 10.79
C ASP A 41 46.05 -14.01 10.46
N TYR A 42 44.92 -13.33 10.43
CA TYR A 42 43.60 -13.94 10.10
C TYR A 42 42.95 -13.33 8.84
N LEU A 43 43.68 -12.60 8.03
CA LEU A 43 43.09 -11.97 6.84
C LEU A 43 42.58 -13.00 5.81
N ASP A 44 43.16 -14.17 5.77
CA ASP A 44 42.78 -15.32 4.94
C ASP A 44 41.37 -15.85 5.28
N CYS A 45 40.86 -15.56 6.46
CA CYS A 45 39.49 -15.91 6.88
C CYS A 45 38.43 -14.97 6.28
N LEU A 46 38.82 -13.82 5.72
CA LEU A 46 37.89 -12.84 5.15
C LEU A 46 37.52 -13.20 3.71
N ILE A 47 36.61 -14.14 3.51
CA ILE A 47 36.25 -14.72 2.21
C ILE A 47 34.93 -14.21 1.64
N LEU A 48 34.08 -13.54 2.44
CA LEU A 48 32.75 -13.07 2.03
C LEU A 48 32.52 -11.62 2.43
N GLN A 49 32.08 -10.82 1.45
CA GLN A 49 31.48 -9.52 1.67
C GLN A 49 29.96 -9.64 1.58
N HIS A 50 29.25 -9.10 2.56
CA HIS A 50 27.80 -8.94 2.54
C HIS A 50 27.42 -7.46 2.55
N SER A 51 26.35 -7.13 1.84
CA SER A 51 25.65 -5.86 1.93
C SER A 51 24.14 -6.09 1.85
N HIS A 52 23.36 -5.15 2.32
CA HIS A 52 21.89 -5.24 2.21
C HIS A 52 21.34 -3.87 1.84
N LEU A 53 20.73 -3.79 0.68
CA LEU A 53 20.21 -2.55 0.14
C LEU A 53 18.88 -2.13 0.78
N GLY A 54 18.03 -3.08 1.09
CA GLY A 54 16.68 -2.87 1.63
C GLY A 54 15.74 -4.00 1.23
N SER A 55 14.45 -3.76 1.37
CA SER A 55 13.39 -4.69 0.97
C SER A 55 12.43 -3.98 0.02
N GLN A 56 11.83 -4.72 -0.91
CA GLN A 56 10.86 -4.18 -1.87
C GLN A 56 11.42 -2.95 -2.61
N ILE A 57 12.56 -3.10 -3.27
CA ILE A 57 13.17 -2.01 -4.05
C ILE A 57 12.40 -1.85 -5.35
N PRO A 58 11.76 -0.70 -5.60
CA PRO A 58 10.86 -0.55 -6.73
C PRO A 58 11.57 -0.29 -8.06
N ASP A 59 12.83 0.20 -8.03
CA ASP A 59 13.56 0.66 -9.21
C ASP A 59 14.85 -0.12 -9.44
N ILE A 60 14.97 -0.70 -10.64
CA ILE A 60 16.17 -1.45 -11.07
C ILE A 60 17.45 -0.60 -11.05
N ILE A 61 17.33 0.73 -11.27
CA ILE A 61 18.49 1.64 -11.26
C ILE A 61 19.10 1.73 -9.86
N GLU A 62 18.27 1.69 -8.81
CA GLU A 62 18.75 1.70 -7.42
C GLU A 62 19.51 0.42 -7.09
N ILE A 63 19.03 -0.74 -7.56
CA ILE A 63 19.70 -2.03 -7.42
C ILE A 63 21.06 -1.99 -8.13
N ARG A 64 21.10 -1.47 -9.35
CA ARG A 64 22.36 -1.32 -10.10
C ARG A 64 23.38 -0.47 -9.36
N LYS A 65 22.99 0.71 -8.90
CA LYS A 65 23.89 1.63 -8.16
C LYS A 65 24.45 1.00 -6.89
N ALA A 66 23.60 0.29 -6.14
CA ALA A 66 24.04 -0.40 -4.93
C ALA A 66 24.98 -1.56 -5.24
N THR A 67 24.72 -2.32 -6.30
CA THR A 67 25.62 -3.38 -6.78
C THR A 67 26.97 -2.81 -7.19
N GLN A 68 27.02 -1.65 -7.88
CA GLN A 68 28.27 -0.96 -8.22
C GLN A 68 29.07 -0.59 -6.97
N GLU A 69 28.40 0.01 -5.96
CA GLU A 69 29.06 0.36 -4.70
C GLU A 69 29.58 -0.88 -3.96
N ALA A 70 28.80 -1.96 -3.91
CA ALA A 70 29.23 -3.23 -3.32
C ALA A 70 30.46 -3.80 -4.04
N CYS A 71 30.51 -3.77 -5.36
CA CYS A 71 31.68 -4.17 -6.16
C CYS A 71 32.89 -3.30 -5.88
N ARG A 72 32.69 -2.01 -5.60
CA ARG A 72 33.79 -1.12 -5.23
C ARG A 72 34.42 -1.52 -3.91
N PHE A 73 33.61 -1.78 -2.88
CA PHE A 73 34.10 -2.31 -1.61
C PHE A 73 34.84 -3.65 -1.80
N PHE A 74 34.26 -4.57 -2.57
CA PHE A 74 34.85 -5.87 -2.86
C PHE A 74 36.22 -5.72 -3.51
N SER A 75 36.34 -4.87 -4.52
CA SER A 75 37.59 -4.63 -5.23
C SER A 75 38.68 -4.03 -4.32
N GLU A 76 38.33 -3.04 -3.49
CA GLU A 76 39.29 -2.40 -2.60
C GLU A 76 39.75 -3.32 -1.48
N MET A 77 38.86 -4.09 -0.87
CA MET A 77 39.24 -5.09 0.14
C MET A 77 40.11 -6.20 -0.46
N SER A 78 39.83 -6.65 -1.69
CA SER A 78 40.68 -7.62 -2.40
C SER A 78 42.08 -7.07 -2.69
N LYS A 79 42.20 -5.81 -3.10
CA LYS A 79 43.49 -5.13 -3.28
C LYS A 79 44.28 -4.98 -1.99
N LEU A 80 43.61 -4.89 -0.85
CA LEU A 80 44.22 -4.88 0.46
C LEU A 80 44.68 -6.27 0.94
N GLY A 81 44.44 -7.31 0.14
CA GLY A 81 44.88 -8.69 0.37
C GLY A 81 43.82 -9.63 0.93
N ALA A 82 42.59 -9.22 1.08
CA ALA A 82 41.50 -10.12 1.52
C ALA A 82 41.16 -11.11 0.36
N PRO A 83 41.19 -12.43 0.58
CA PRO A 83 40.88 -13.44 -0.44
C PRO A 83 39.37 -13.63 -0.64
N LEU A 84 38.67 -12.56 -0.96
CA LEU A 84 37.22 -12.57 -1.14
C LEU A 84 36.86 -13.42 -2.35
N THR A 85 35.93 -14.37 -2.13
CA THR A 85 35.40 -15.30 -3.15
C THR A 85 33.89 -15.24 -3.25
N TYR A 86 33.20 -14.65 -2.26
CA TYR A 86 31.75 -14.51 -2.20
C TYR A 86 31.33 -13.06 -2.08
N LEU A 87 30.38 -12.67 -2.90
CA LEU A 87 29.70 -11.36 -2.84
C LEU A 87 28.22 -11.59 -2.58
N ASP A 88 27.79 -11.31 -1.35
CA ASP A 88 26.39 -11.38 -0.94
C ASP A 88 25.78 -9.98 -1.02
N LEU A 89 24.83 -9.81 -1.94
CA LEU A 89 24.12 -8.56 -2.18
C LEU A 89 22.86 -8.42 -1.29
N GLY A 90 22.59 -9.41 -0.45
CA GLY A 90 21.44 -9.41 0.45
C GLY A 90 20.11 -9.53 -0.28
N GLY A 91 19.10 -8.90 0.30
CA GLY A 91 17.76 -8.81 -0.30
C GLY A 91 17.59 -7.58 -1.18
N GLY A 92 16.33 -7.30 -1.52
CA GLY A 92 15.97 -6.13 -2.32
C GLY A 92 15.06 -6.46 -3.50
N LEU A 93 15.11 -7.68 -4.02
CA LEU A 93 14.19 -8.12 -5.07
C LEU A 93 12.75 -7.94 -4.60
N GLY A 94 12.03 -7.05 -5.27
CA GLY A 94 10.66 -6.69 -4.94
C GLY A 94 9.63 -7.60 -5.61
N VAL A 95 8.37 -7.39 -5.22
CA VAL A 95 7.19 -8.05 -5.78
C VAL A 95 6.26 -6.99 -6.35
N ASP A 96 5.71 -7.23 -7.51
CA ASP A 96 4.66 -6.40 -8.09
C ASP A 96 3.30 -6.86 -7.56
N TYR A 97 2.87 -6.28 -6.43
CA TYR A 97 1.58 -6.60 -5.82
C TYR A 97 0.39 -6.00 -6.57
N THR A 98 0.62 -4.92 -7.33
CA THR A 98 -0.45 -4.20 -8.04
C THR A 98 -0.55 -4.59 -9.50
N GLY A 99 0.47 -5.23 -10.08
CA GLY A 99 0.52 -5.54 -11.49
C GLY A 99 0.78 -4.32 -12.39
N GLU A 100 1.14 -3.17 -11.82
CA GLU A 100 1.33 -1.92 -12.57
C GLU A 100 2.67 -1.84 -13.30
N GLN A 101 3.65 -2.65 -12.90
CA GLN A 101 5.02 -2.65 -13.44
C GLN A 101 5.67 -1.26 -13.41
N LYS A 102 5.54 -0.57 -12.29
CA LYS A 102 6.04 0.80 -12.08
C LYS A 102 6.97 0.86 -10.88
N SER A 103 7.84 1.89 -10.89
CA SER A 103 8.60 2.25 -9.70
C SER A 103 7.67 2.91 -8.68
N ALA A 104 6.95 2.08 -7.90
CA ALA A 104 5.99 2.48 -6.89
C ALA A 104 6.07 1.58 -5.66
N PHE A 105 5.51 2.03 -4.56
CA PHE A 105 5.57 1.38 -3.24
C PHE A 105 5.16 -0.10 -3.23
N ASN A 106 4.08 -0.45 -3.92
CA ASN A 106 3.55 -1.81 -4.00
C ASN A 106 3.81 -2.46 -5.37
N SER A 107 4.77 -1.95 -6.15
CA SER A 107 5.12 -2.43 -7.49
C SER A 107 6.63 -2.38 -7.72
N ILE A 108 7.09 -2.92 -8.84
CA ILE A 108 8.47 -2.86 -9.32
C ILE A 108 8.48 -2.57 -10.82
N ASN A 109 9.49 -1.87 -11.30
CA ASN A 109 9.62 -1.52 -12.72
C ASN A 109 10.52 -2.49 -13.52
N TYR A 110 10.76 -3.69 -13.01
CA TYR A 110 11.65 -4.67 -13.61
C TYR A 110 11.13 -6.10 -13.43
N SER A 111 11.58 -7.00 -14.30
CA SER A 111 11.34 -8.43 -14.20
C SER A 111 12.46 -9.15 -13.43
N LEU A 112 12.25 -10.42 -13.09
CA LEU A 112 13.28 -11.26 -12.47
C LEU A 112 14.48 -11.41 -13.40
N ASP A 113 14.28 -11.56 -14.70
CA ASP A 113 15.35 -11.68 -15.69
C ASP A 113 16.17 -10.38 -15.77
N GLU A 114 15.53 -9.22 -15.74
CA GLU A 114 16.22 -7.93 -15.69
C GLU A 114 17.00 -7.76 -14.39
N TYR A 115 16.46 -8.18 -13.25
CA TYR A 115 17.17 -8.17 -11.98
C TYR A 115 18.45 -8.99 -12.04
N CYS A 116 18.37 -10.26 -12.49
CA CYS A 116 19.50 -11.15 -12.62
C CYS A 116 20.54 -10.61 -13.61
N THR A 117 20.10 -10.17 -14.78
CA THR A 117 20.97 -9.61 -15.81
C THR A 117 21.72 -8.37 -15.32
N ASN A 118 21.00 -7.43 -14.68
CA ASN A 118 21.64 -6.20 -14.16
C ASN A 118 22.68 -6.50 -13.09
N ILE A 119 22.42 -7.42 -12.18
CA ILE A 119 23.41 -7.81 -11.15
C ILE A 119 24.64 -8.43 -11.81
N VAL A 120 24.45 -9.46 -12.65
CA VAL A 120 25.58 -10.19 -13.27
C VAL A 120 26.42 -9.29 -14.14
N GLU A 121 25.78 -8.49 -15.01
CA GLU A 121 26.51 -7.57 -15.89
C GLU A 121 27.24 -6.48 -15.12
N THR A 122 26.62 -5.93 -14.06
CA THR A 122 27.24 -4.91 -13.22
C THR A 122 28.45 -5.48 -12.50
N VAL A 123 28.33 -6.65 -11.85
CA VAL A 123 29.46 -7.30 -11.16
C VAL A 123 30.59 -7.61 -12.14
N LYS A 124 30.26 -8.18 -13.30
CA LYS A 124 31.25 -8.47 -14.34
C LYS A 124 31.99 -7.21 -14.78
N TYR A 125 31.24 -6.16 -15.14
CA TYR A 125 31.83 -4.92 -15.62
C TYR A 125 32.79 -4.27 -14.60
N GLU A 126 32.32 -4.09 -13.36
CA GLU A 126 33.06 -3.40 -12.29
C GLU A 126 34.34 -4.16 -11.90
N LEU A 127 34.24 -5.50 -11.82
CA LEU A 127 35.39 -6.33 -11.44
C LEU A 127 36.41 -6.51 -12.59
N ASP A 128 35.93 -6.61 -13.84
CA ASP A 128 36.82 -6.60 -15.02
C ASP A 128 37.65 -5.30 -15.09
N GLN A 129 37.01 -4.13 -14.88
CA GLN A 129 37.69 -2.84 -14.81
C GLN A 129 38.76 -2.80 -13.70
N SER A 130 38.43 -3.42 -12.56
CA SER A 130 39.32 -3.48 -11.40
C SER A 130 40.36 -4.58 -11.48
N LYS A 131 40.32 -5.48 -12.49
CA LYS A 131 41.15 -6.68 -12.68
C LYS A 131 41.09 -7.61 -11.47
N ILE A 132 39.93 -7.77 -10.88
CA ILE A 132 39.62 -8.67 -9.75
C ILE A 132 38.87 -9.89 -10.28
N ALA A 133 39.17 -11.08 -9.72
CA ALA A 133 38.46 -12.31 -10.07
C ALA A 133 36.97 -12.21 -9.68
N HIS A 134 36.11 -12.77 -10.52
CA HIS A 134 34.69 -12.74 -10.26
C HIS A 134 34.31 -13.67 -9.06
N PRO A 135 33.52 -13.19 -8.11
CA PRO A 135 33.07 -14.00 -6.98
C PRO A 135 31.87 -14.88 -7.34
N THR A 136 31.54 -15.81 -6.46
CA THR A 136 30.21 -16.37 -6.41
C THR A 136 29.24 -15.29 -5.86
N ILE A 137 28.22 -14.95 -6.64
CA ILE A 137 27.18 -13.99 -6.25
C ILE A 137 26.12 -14.72 -5.40
N ILE A 138 25.75 -14.12 -4.27
CA ILE A 138 24.69 -14.60 -3.39
C ILE A 138 23.62 -13.51 -3.32
N THR A 139 22.35 -13.92 -3.38
CA THR A 139 21.19 -13.08 -3.13
C THR A 139 20.26 -13.75 -2.14
N GLU A 140 19.67 -13.00 -1.22
CA GLU A 140 18.77 -13.55 -0.20
C GLU A 140 17.31 -13.59 -0.68
N SER A 141 16.83 -12.56 -1.36
CA SER A 141 15.53 -12.46 -2.08
C SER A 141 14.30 -13.01 -1.34
N GLY A 142 14.29 -12.96 0.00
CA GLY A 142 13.28 -13.60 0.84
C GLY A 142 11.84 -13.22 0.49
N ARG A 143 11.57 -11.92 0.30
CA ARG A 143 10.24 -11.44 -0.08
C ARG A 143 9.75 -12.08 -1.38
N ALA A 144 10.54 -12.04 -2.43
CA ALA A 144 10.16 -12.57 -3.73
C ALA A 144 9.92 -14.09 -3.73
N CYS A 145 10.67 -14.82 -2.90
CA CYS A 145 10.50 -16.27 -2.74
C CYS A 145 9.24 -16.66 -1.96
N ILE A 146 8.79 -15.81 -1.01
CA ILE A 146 7.75 -16.17 -0.05
C ILE A 146 6.41 -15.49 -0.35
N ALA A 147 6.39 -14.33 -0.98
CA ALA A 147 5.19 -13.50 -1.14
C ALA A 147 3.97 -14.23 -1.73
N SER A 148 4.17 -15.19 -2.64
CA SER A 148 3.10 -15.97 -3.27
C SER A 148 2.91 -17.36 -2.64
N SER A 149 3.58 -17.66 -1.52
CA SER A 149 3.55 -19.01 -0.91
C SER A 149 2.29 -19.30 -0.12
N SER A 150 1.51 -18.27 0.26
CA SER A 150 0.29 -18.42 1.05
C SER A 150 -0.77 -17.43 0.60
N MET A 151 -2.03 -17.74 0.90
CA MET A 151 -3.17 -16.89 0.69
C MET A 151 -4.11 -16.95 1.89
N LEU A 152 -4.76 -15.82 2.20
CA LEU A 152 -5.81 -15.76 3.20
C LEU A 152 -7.16 -15.99 2.52
N ILE A 153 -7.91 -16.99 2.98
CA ILE A 153 -9.28 -17.29 2.55
C ILE A 153 -10.20 -17.07 3.73
N PHE A 154 -11.22 -16.26 3.56
CA PHE A 154 -12.18 -15.96 4.62
C PHE A 154 -13.60 -15.83 4.08
N ASN A 155 -14.59 -15.99 4.96
CA ASN A 155 -16.00 -15.77 4.65
C ASN A 155 -16.41 -14.35 5.05
N ILE A 156 -17.34 -13.76 4.30
CA ILE A 156 -18.09 -12.59 4.74
C ILE A 156 -19.18 -13.07 5.70
N LEU A 157 -19.15 -12.57 6.93
CA LEU A 157 -20.09 -12.93 7.99
C LEU A 157 -21.34 -12.05 7.97
N GLU A 158 -21.13 -10.76 7.73
CA GLU A 158 -22.19 -9.75 7.76
C GLU A 158 -21.88 -8.64 6.77
N THR A 159 -22.91 -7.93 6.34
CA THR A 159 -22.78 -6.75 5.47
C THR A 159 -23.58 -5.59 6.04
N THR A 160 -22.93 -4.45 6.21
CA THR A 160 -23.60 -3.18 6.50
C THR A 160 -23.82 -2.44 5.18
N ASN A 161 -25.10 -2.31 4.81
CA ASN A 161 -25.48 -1.66 3.56
C ASN A 161 -25.91 -0.21 3.82
N PHE A 162 -25.43 0.68 2.97
CA PHE A 162 -25.78 2.11 3.01
C PHE A 162 -26.77 2.50 1.89
N ASP A 163 -27.68 1.58 1.53
CA ASP A 163 -28.74 1.84 0.56
C ASP A 163 -30.03 2.21 1.27
N SER A 164 -30.68 3.28 0.82
CA SER A 164 -32.10 3.47 1.01
C SER A 164 -32.77 3.67 -0.34
N LYS A 165 -33.77 2.82 -0.63
CA LYS A 165 -34.58 2.92 -1.86
C LYS A 165 -35.92 3.61 -1.61
N LYS A 166 -36.24 3.97 -0.35
CA LYS A 166 -37.53 4.51 0.03
C LYS A 166 -37.48 6.03 0.10
N THR A 167 -38.32 6.66 -0.70
CA THR A 167 -38.71 8.05 -0.48
C THR A 167 -39.45 8.18 0.85
N GLN A 168 -39.09 9.17 1.63
CA GLN A 168 -39.81 9.51 2.83
C GLN A 168 -40.93 10.54 2.49
N PRO A 169 -42.18 10.31 2.85
CA PRO A 169 -43.22 11.31 2.67
C PRO A 169 -43.00 12.51 3.60
N ILE A 170 -43.30 13.70 3.12
CA ILE A 170 -43.30 14.90 3.96
C ILE A 170 -44.53 14.89 4.82
N ASN A 171 -44.37 14.98 6.15
CA ASN A 171 -45.44 15.12 7.12
C ASN A 171 -45.50 16.57 7.62
N GLU A 172 -46.66 17.01 8.07
CA GLU A 172 -46.83 18.36 8.62
C GLU A 172 -45.92 18.62 9.83
N GLU A 173 -45.72 17.59 10.65
CA GLU A 173 -44.94 17.63 11.90
C GLU A 173 -43.42 17.56 11.67
N ASP A 174 -42.97 17.27 10.45
CA ASP A 174 -41.51 17.19 10.15
C ASP A 174 -40.85 18.56 10.36
N HIS A 175 -39.63 18.52 10.91
CA HIS A 175 -38.83 19.72 11.07
C HIS A 175 -38.55 20.38 9.70
N PRO A 176 -38.53 21.71 9.59
CA PRO A 176 -38.31 22.42 8.31
C PRO A 176 -37.04 21.97 7.56
N LEU A 177 -35.92 21.73 8.26
CA LEU A 177 -34.69 21.24 7.67
C LEU A 177 -34.85 19.84 7.05
N LEU A 178 -35.64 18.95 7.69
CA LEU A 178 -35.92 17.62 7.13
C LEU A 178 -36.82 17.72 5.88
N LYS A 179 -37.79 18.63 5.87
CA LYS A 179 -38.58 18.91 4.66
C LYS A 179 -37.72 19.36 3.51
N ASN A 180 -36.75 20.25 3.77
CA ASN A 180 -35.77 20.70 2.74
C ASN A 180 -34.93 19.52 2.21
N MET A 181 -34.45 18.62 3.09
CA MET A 181 -33.72 17.42 2.64
C MET A 181 -34.56 16.52 1.72
N ILE A 182 -35.81 16.30 2.06
CA ILE A 182 -36.75 15.44 1.29
C ILE A 182 -36.98 16.02 -0.11
N GLN A 183 -36.91 17.34 -0.27
CA GLN A 183 -37.14 18.04 -1.53
C GLN A 183 -35.90 18.10 -2.45
N ILE A 184 -34.68 17.84 -1.94
CA ILE A 184 -33.46 17.88 -2.76
C ILE A 184 -33.58 17.10 -4.07
N PRO A 185 -34.13 15.87 -4.14
CA PRO A 185 -34.29 15.13 -5.37
C PRO A 185 -35.10 15.82 -6.47
N GLU A 186 -35.96 16.79 -6.14
CA GLU A 186 -36.82 17.49 -7.11
C GLU A 186 -36.01 18.45 -8.01
N TYR A 187 -34.87 18.95 -7.51
CA TYR A 187 -34.01 19.85 -8.26
C TYR A 187 -32.59 19.30 -8.50
N LEU A 188 -32.37 18.03 -8.16
CA LEU A 188 -31.11 17.35 -8.38
C LEU A 188 -30.86 17.14 -9.88
N GLY A 189 -29.73 17.65 -10.36
CA GLY A 189 -29.22 17.43 -11.70
C GLY A 189 -27.69 17.35 -11.69
N LEU A 190 -27.10 16.98 -12.80
CA LEU A 190 -25.64 16.79 -12.90
C LEU A 190 -24.87 18.08 -12.51
N GLU A 191 -25.31 19.22 -13.00
CA GLU A 191 -24.68 20.52 -12.75
C GLU A 191 -24.83 20.99 -11.30
N ARG A 192 -25.83 20.48 -10.59
CA ARG A 192 -26.14 20.85 -9.20
C ARG A 192 -25.79 19.77 -8.19
N ALA A 193 -25.16 18.69 -8.60
CA ALA A 193 -24.88 17.55 -7.72
C ALA A 193 -24.02 17.95 -6.50
N GLN A 194 -23.03 18.80 -6.69
CA GLN A 194 -22.18 19.32 -5.61
C GLN A 194 -22.98 20.22 -4.65
N GLU A 195 -23.80 21.13 -5.16
CA GLU A 195 -24.68 21.98 -4.35
C GLU A 195 -25.66 21.13 -3.52
N CYS A 196 -26.31 20.13 -4.15
CA CYS A 196 -27.22 19.21 -3.49
C CYS A 196 -26.53 18.39 -2.38
N LEU A 197 -25.28 17.97 -2.59
CA LEU A 197 -24.49 17.29 -1.58
C LEU A 197 -24.19 18.22 -0.39
N ASN A 198 -23.80 19.45 -0.66
CA ASN A 198 -23.49 20.44 0.38
C ASN A 198 -24.76 20.75 1.22
N ASP A 199 -25.89 20.98 0.57
CA ASP A 199 -27.17 21.19 1.24
C ASP A 199 -27.57 20.00 2.08
N LEU A 200 -27.43 18.78 1.53
CA LEU A 200 -27.76 17.53 2.21
C LEU A 200 -26.92 17.36 3.49
N ASN A 201 -25.61 17.57 3.40
CA ASN A 201 -24.70 17.48 4.55
C ASN A 201 -25.04 18.56 5.60
N TYR A 202 -25.25 19.80 5.17
CA TYR A 202 -25.61 20.91 6.06
C TYR A 202 -26.90 20.61 6.85
N TYR A 203 -27.99 20.23 6.19
CA TYR A 203 -29.26 19.93 6.86
C TYR A 203 -29.13 18.75 7.82
N ARG A 204 -28.40 17.70 7.43
CA ARG A 204 -28.16 16.54 8.30
C ARG A 204 -27.41 16.95 9.56
N ASP A 205 -26.35 17.74 9.44
CA ASP A 205 -25.52 18.15 10.58
C ASP A 205 -26.27 19.06 11.54
N GLU A 206 -27.08 19.98 11.02
CA GLU A 206 -27.96 20.84 11.83
C GLU A 206 -29.02 20.00 12.59
N ILE A 207 -29.67 19.02 11.92
CA ILE A 207 -30.63 18.13 12.56
C ILE A 207 -29.96 17.30 13.65
N ARG A 208 -28.75 16.80 13.40
CA ARG A 208 -27.97 16.07 14.40
C ARG A 208 -27.61 16.95 15.62
N ALA A 209 -27.31 18.23 15.39
CA ALA A 209 -27.09 19.19 16.46
C ALA A 209 -28.36 19.44 17.30
N LEU A 210 -29.49 19.57 16.63
CA LEU A 210 -30.82 19.69 17.32
C LEU A 210 -31.20 18.42 18.09
N PHE A 211 -30.90 17.25 17.56
CA PHE A 211 -31.08 15.98 18.27
C PHE A 211 -30.21 15.91 19.53
N ARG A 212 -28.92 16.26 19.43
CA ARG A 212 -28.03 16.31 20.60
C ARG A 212 -28.48 17.28 21.68
N SER A 213 -29.17 18.35 21.31
CA SER A 213 -29.72 19.36 22.24
C SER A 213 -31.14 19.02 22.75
N GLY A 214 -31.71 17.87 22.35
CA GLY A 214 -33.03 17.42 22.77
C GLY A 214 -34.18 18.15 22.08
N GLN A 215 -33.96 18.87 20.99
CA GLN A 215 -34.97 19.62 20.26
C GLN A 215 -35.65 18.79 19.15
N ILE A 216 -35.04 17.67 18.76
CA ILE A 216 -35.60 16.70 17.81
C ILE A 216 -35.68 15.34 18.48
N ASP A 217 -36.71 14.60 18.22
CA ASP A 217 -36.96 13.25 18.73
C ASP A 217 -36.27 12.16 17.87
N LEU A 218 -36.23 10.94 18.37
CA LEU A 218 -35.62 9.79 17.69
C LEU A 218 -36.33 9.42 16.37
N PRO A 219 -37.66 9.44 16.24
CA PRO A 219 -38.31 9.21 14.94
C PRO A 219 -37.90 10.19 13.85
N ASN A 220 -37.83 11.50 14.15
CA ASN A 220 -37.36 12.50 13.19
C ASN A 220 -35.88 12.33 12.85
N MET A 221 -35.07 11.96 13.82
CA MET A 221 -33.68 11.64 13.59
C MET A 221 -33.50 10.42 12.67
N ALA A 222 -34.23 9.34 12.91
CA ALA A 222 -34.24 8.14 12.07
C ALA A 222 -34.67 8.46 10.63
N LYS A 223 -35.74 9.24 10.48
CA LYS A 223 -36.20 9.71 9.15
C LYS A 223 -35.19 10.55 8.44
N THR A 224 -34.41 11.37 9.17
CA THR A 224 -33.33 12.17 8.62
C THR A 224 -32.23 11.29 8.05
N GLU A 225 -31.76 10.28 8.78
CA GLU A 225 -30.71 9.39 8.30
C GLU A 225 -31.18 8.54 7.11
N GLU A 226 -32.41 8.05 7.10
CA GLU A 226 -32.98 7.36 5.93
C GLU A 226 -33.09 8.28 4.70
N THR A 227 -33.50 9.53 4.90
CA THR A 227 -33.58 10.54 3.84
C THR A 227 -32.19 10.84 3.28
N TYR A 228 -31.19 10.97 4.16
CA TYR A 228 -29.79 11.16 3.73
C TYR A 228 -29.34 10.02 2.82
N LEU A 229 -29.53 8.77 3.23
CA LEU A 229 -29.17 7.60 2.43
C LEU A 229 -29.90 7.56 1.08
N TYR A 230 -31.16 7.93 1.07
CA TYR A 230 -31.93 8.00 -0.17
C TYR A 230 -31.39 9.06 -1.14
N VAL A 231 -31.16 10.29 -0.64
CA VAL A 231 -30.70 11.41 -1.47
C VAL A 231 -29.29 11.16 -1.99
N ILE A 232 -28.35 10.68 -1.15
CA ILE A 232 -26.99 10.37 -1.58
C ILE A 232 -26.98 9.28 -2.67
N ASN A 233 -27.87 8.27 -2.59
CA ASN A 233 -27.99 7.27 -3.63
C ASN A 233 -28.58 7.83 -4.95
N LYS A 234 -29.44 8.85 -4.86
CA LYS A 234 -29.89 9.59 -6.05
C LYS A 234 -28.75 10.39 -6.68
N ILE A 235 -27.92 11.06 -5.86
CA ILE A 235 -26.73 11.77 -6.33
C ILE A 235 -25.79 10.79 -7.05
N LYS A 236 -25.48 9.62 -6.46
CA LYS A 236 -24.68 8.56 -7.11
C LYS A 236 -25.25 8.15 -8.47
N THR A 237 -26.57 7.98 -8.55
CA THR A 237 -27.23 7.57 -9.79
C THR A 237 -27.09 8.65 -10.88
N VAL A 238 -27.23 9.92 -10.52
CA VAL A 238 -27.05 11.03 -11.47
C VAL A 238 -25.59 11.11 -11.94
N LEU A 239 -24.62 10.95 -11.02
CA LEU A 239 -23.20 11.00 -11.31
C LEU A 239 -22.69 9.79 -12.11
N SER A 240 -23.36 8.64 -12.04
CA SER A 240 -22.94 7.45 -12.80
C SER A 240 -22.90 7.65 -14.33
N SER A 241 -23.56 8.69 -14.83
CA SER A 241 -23.54 9.09 -16.24
C SER A 241 -22.46 10.13 -16.59
N SER A 242 -21.71 10.63 -15.60
CA SER A 242 -20.66 11.64 -15.77
C SER A 242 -19.27 11.03 -15.83
N THR A 243 -18.41 11.57 -16.70
CA THR A 243 -16.98 11.23 -16.77
C THR A 243 -16.11 12.14 -15.90
N GLU A 244 -16.65 13.28 -15.46
CA GLU A 244 -15.96 14.26 -14.63
C GLU A 244 -16.69 14.39 -13.30
N ILE A 245 -16.09 13.89 -12.23
CA ILE A 245 -16.59 13.97 -10.85
C ILE A 245 -15.53 14.67 -10.03
N THR A 246 -15.92 15.65 -9.18
CA THR A 246 -14.98 16.29 -8.26
C THR A 246 -14.48 15.28 -7.21
N GLU A 247 -13.26 15.51 -6.69
CA GLU A 247 -12.67 14.67 -5.64
C GLU A 247 -13.58 14.58 -4.41
N GLU A 248 -14.18 15.69 -3.98
CA GLU A 248 -15.13 15.75 -2.85
C GLU A 248 -16.39 14.90 -3.07
N LEU A 249 -16.94 14.91 -4.28
CA LEU A 249 -18.07 14.06 -4.65
C LEU A 249 -17.66 12.58 -4.69
N GLN A 250 -16.46 12.27 -5.20
CA GLN A 250 -15.95 10.91 -5.23
C GLN A 250 -15.70 10.38 -3.81
N ASP A 251 -15.09 11.16 -2.94
CA ASP A 251 -14.87 10.81 -1.54
C ASP A 251 -16.19 10.55 -0.80
N SER A 252 -17.20 11.40 -1.05
CA SER A 252 -18.52 11.22 -0.46
C SER A 252 -19.21 9.94 -0.94
N ILE A 253 -19.01 9.57 -2.20
CA ILE A 253 -19.49 8.30 -2.77
C ILE A 253 -18.75 7.11 -2.15
N ASP A 254 -17.45 7.19 -2.02
CA ASP A 254 -16.61 6.10 -1.49
C ASP A 254 -16.86 5.89 0.01
N ASN A 255 -17.11 6.97 0.76
CA ASN A 255 -17.53 6.91 2.17
C ASN A 255 -18.90 6.22 2.38
N MET A 256 -19.68 6.01 1.32
CA MET A 256 -20.94 5.28 1.32
C MET A 256 -20.81 3.87 0.73
N ALA A 257 -19.57 3.37 0.57
CA ALA A 257 -19.36 1.97 0.22
C ALA A 257 -19.91 1.05 1.32
N ASP A 258 -20.46 -0.09 0.92
CA ASP A 258 -20.91 -1.08 1.90
C ASP A 258 -19.74 -1.64 2.69
N ILE A 259 -19.97 -2.02 3.93
CA ILE A 259 -18.96 -2.65 4.78
C ILE A 259 -19.21 -4.14 4.81
N TYR A 260 -18.22 -4.93 4.38
CA TYR A 260 -18.25 -6.38 4.47
C TYR A 260 -17.36 -6.84 5.61
N HIS A 261 -17.96 -7.46 6.62
CA HIS A 261 -17.27 -7.99 7.78
C HIS A 261 -16.75 -9.40 7.50
N GLY A 262 -15.43 -9.53 7.38
CA GLY A 262 -14.75 -10.78 7.07
C GLY A 262 -14.34 -11.55 8.33
N ASN A 263 -14.41 -12.88 8.28
CA ASN A 263 -14.01 -13.76 9.39
C ASN A 263 -12.48 -13.87 9.46
N PHE A 264 -11.78 -12.80 9.79
CA PHE A 264 -10.34 -12.76 10.00
C PHE A 264 -9.97 -11.65 10.99
N SER A 265 -8.71 -11.64 11.44
CA SER A 265 -8.08 -10.50 12.11
C SER A 265 -7.00 -9.94 11.20
N LEU A 266 -7.10 -8.66 10.87
CA LEU A 266 -6.11 -7.96 10.06
C LEU A 266 -4.74 -8.02 10.72
N PHE A 267 -4.69 -7.74 12.01
CA PHE A 267 -3.46 -7.66 12.80
C PHE A 267 -2.71 -8.99 12.90
N GLN A 268 -3.41 -10.12 12.82
CA GLN A 268 -2.80 -11.46 12.82
C GLN A 268 -2.50 -11.97 11.43
N SER A 269 -3.43 -11.78 10.48
CA SER A 269 -3.36 -12.42 9.16
C SER A 269 -2.70 -11.56 8.09
N LEU A 270 -2.87 -10.23 8.17
CA LEU A 270 -2.37 -9.26 7.19
C LEU A 270 -1.77 -8.02 7.90
N PRO A 271 -0.85 -8.19 8.86
CA PRO A 271 -0.35 -7.07 9.68
C PRO A 271 0.30 -5.97 8.84
N ASP A 272 0.88 -6.29 7.69
CA ASP A 272 1.53 -5.32 6.81
C ASP A 272 0.55 -4.33 6.18
N VAL A 273 -0.74 -4.67 6.03
CA VAL A 273 -1.76 -3.73 5.58
C VAL A 273 -1.87 -2.56 6.55
N TRP A 274 -1.92 -2.86 7.86
CA TRP A 274 -1.98 -1.85 8.91
C TRP A 274 -0.62 -1.18 9.18
N ALA A 275 0.43 -1.99 9.28
CA ALA A 275 1.73 -1.49 9.75
C ALA A 275 2.49 -0.64 8.73
N ILE A 276 2.32 -0.91 7.44
CA ILE A 276 3.11 -0.31 6.37
C ILE A 276 2.30 0.01 5.11
N ASP A 277 0.98 0.08 5.18
CA ASP A 277 0.10 0.33 4.03
C ASP A 277 0.31 -0.64 2.85
N GLN A 278 0.69 -1.89 3.13
CA GLN A 278 0.86 -2.91 2.09
C GLN A 278 -0.48 -3.22 1.43
N ILE A 279 -0.53 -3.13 0.10
CA ILE A 279 -1.72 -3.53 -0.67
C ILE A 279 -1.52 -4.97 -1.14
N HIS A 280 -2.55 -5.81 -0.92
CA HIS A 280 -2.59 -7.16 -1.43
C HIS A 280 -3.69 -7.31 -2.48
N PRO A 281 -3.49 -8.12 -3.54
CA PRO A 281 -4.57 -8.47 -4.47
C PRO A 281 -5.70 -9.20 -3.74
N ILE A 282 -6.93 -8.81 -3.99
CA ILE A 282 -8.13 -9.42 -3.41
C ILE A 282 -9.06 -9.83 -4.53
N ALA A 283 -9.57 -11.05 -4.48
CA ALA A 283 -10.52 -11.56 -5.46
C ALA A 283 -11.58 -12.44 -4.80
N PRO A 284 -12.83 -12.41 -5.29
CA PRO A 284 -13.86 -13.34 -4.82
C PRO A 284 -13.53 -14.76 -5.29
N ILE A 285 -13.79 -15.78 -4.44
CA ILE A 285 -13.63 -17.19 -4.83
C ILE A 285 -14.87 -17.70 -5.58
N GLN A 286 -16.01 -17.03 -5.41
CA GLN A 286 -17.30 -17.45 -5.94
C GLN A 286 -17.92 -16.36 -6.81
N LYS A 287 -18.93 -16.74 -7.60
CA LYS A 287 -19.76 -15.81 -8.40
C LYS A 287 -19.01 -15.05 -9.50
N HIS A 288 -17.91 -15.58 -10.02
CA HIS A 288 -17.13 -14.99 -11.13
C HIS A 288 -17.93 -14.67 -12.40
N HIS A 289 -19.10 -15.29 -12.57
CA HIS A 289 -20.02 -15.06 -13.68
C HIS A 289 -20.97 -13.88 -13.47
N LYS A 290 -20.94 -13.25 -12.29
CA LYS A 290 -21.79 -12.09 -11.95
C LYS A 290 -20.96 -10.82 -12.05
N TYR A 291 -21.56 -9.79 -12.65
CA TYR A 291 -20.97 -8.46 -12.60
C TYR A 291 -21.15 -7.87 -11.20
N PRO A 292 -20.11 -7.25 -10.62
CA PRO A 292 -20.26 -6.58 -9.32
C PRO A 292 -21.14 -5.34 -9.46
N GLU A 293 -22.10 -5.20 -8.56
CA GLU A 293 -23.08 -4.10 -8.58
C GLU A 293 -22.87 -3.11 -7.43
N ARG A 294 -21.98 -3.43 -6.47
CA ARG A 294 -21.81 -2.67 -5.22
C ARG A 294 -20.34 -2.39 -4.98
N ARG A 295 -20.07 -1.21 -4.47
CA ARG A 295 -18.75 -0.86 -3.96
C ARG A 295 -18.65 -1.19 -2.48
N VAL A 296 -17.55 -1.83 -2.06
CA VAL A 296 -17.38 -2.31 -0.71
C VAL A 296 -16.01 -1.98 -0.14
N ILE A 297 -15.92 -1.88 1.18
CA ILE A 297 -14.70 -1.98 1.95
C ILE A 297 -14.78 -3.22 2.83
N LEU A 298 -13.63 -3.72 3.29
CA LEU A 298 -13.56 -4.90 4.14
C LEU A 298 -13.14 -4.52 5.55
N ASN A 299 -13.94 -4.96 6.53
CA ASN A 299 -13.57 -4.88 7.93
C ASN A 299 -13.29 -6.28 8.45
N ASP A 300 -12.35 -6.39 9.36
CA ASP A 300 -12.14 -7.61 10.14
C ASP A 300 -13.17 -7.71 11.31
N ILE A 301 -13.02 -8.72 12.15
CA ILE A 301 -13.90 -8.94 13.31
C ILE A 301 -13.34 -8.39 14.63
N THR A 302 -12.21 -7.68 14.59
CA THR A 302 -11.63 -7.09 15.80
C THR A 302 -12.42 -5.85 16.23
N CYS A 303 -12.28 -5.46 17.48
CA CYS A 303 -12.91 -4.25 18.02
C CYS A 303 -12.15 -2.96 17.68
N ASP A 304 -11.05 -3.06 16.97
CA ASP A 304 -10.22 -1.93 16.58
C ASP A 304 -10.68 -1.34 15.24
N SER A 305 -10.84 -0.02 15.19
CA SER A 305 -11.24 0.68 13.96
C SER A 305 -10.20 0.59 12.83
N ASP A 306 -8.95 0.26 13.16
CA ASP A 306 -7.88 0.07 12.19
C ASP A 306 -7.94 -1.29 11.45
N GLY A 307 -8.83 -2.19 11.89
CA GLY A 307 -9.07 -3.50 11.26
C GLY A 307 -9.81 -3.40 9.92
N ILE A 308 -9.38 -2.49 9.04
CA ILE A 308 -10.06 -2.16 7.78
C ILE A 308 -9.12 -2.30 6.58
N ILE A 309 -9.65 -2.84 5.48
CA ILE A 309 -9.01 -2.80 4.16
C ILE A 309 -9.86 -1.88 3.28
N ASN A 310 -9.28 -0.74 2.90
CA ASN A 310 -9.89 0.29 2.08
C ASN A 310 -8.98 0.76 0.93
N LYS A 311 -7.97 -0.04 0.58
CA LYS A 311 -7.12 0.16 -0.60
C LYS A 311 -7.05 -1.14 -1.39
N PHE A 312 -7.45 -1.09 -2.64
CA PHE A 312 -7.62 -2.26 -3.50
C PHE A 312 -6.93 -2.05 -4.84
N VAL A 313 -6.38 -3.14 -5.39
CA VAL A 313 -5.84 -3.16 -6.74
C VAL A 313 -6.98 -3.36 -7.73
N LEU A 314 -7.15 -2.43 -8.65
CA LEU A 314 -8.06 -2.53 -9.79
C LEU A 314 -7.27 -2.42 -11.10
N LYS A 315 -7.94 -2.68 -12.22
CA LYS A 315 -7.33 -2.63 -13.56
C LYS A 315 -6.68 -1.27 -13.87
N ASP A 316 -7.25 -0.19 -13.37
CA ASP A 316 -6.83 1.18 -13.66
C ASP A 316 -5.98 1.81 -12.52
N GLY A 317 -5.50 0.98 -11.58
CA GLY A 317 -4.67 1.41 -10.45
C GLY A 317 -5.25 1.04 -9.09
N VAL A 318 -4.94 1.86 -8.07
CA VAL A 318 -5.43 1.66 -6.70
C VAL A 318 -6.75 2.41 -6.50
N SER A 319 -7.72 1.75 -5.88
CA SER A 319 -9.02 2.31 -5.51
C SER A 319 -9.25 2.20 -4.01
N ASN A 320 -10.06 3.12 -3.45
CA ASN A 320 -10.48 3.10 -2.05
C ASN A 320 -11.64 2.11 -1.80
N THR A 321 -12.20 1.52 -2.84
CA THR A 321 -13.30 0.56 -2.75
C THR A 321 -13.11 -0.58 -3.73
N LEU A 322 -13.56 -1.78 -3.34
CA LEU A 322 -13.64 -2.96 -4.21
C LEU A 322 -15.01 -2.97 -4.91
N PRO A 323 -15.07 -3.25 -6.22
CA PRO A 323 -16.34 -3.42 -6.94
C PRO A 323 -17.14 -4.62 -6.45
#